data_ef99929e89d2b6fa72abf903abe221b6
#
_entry.id   ef99929e89d2b6fa72abf903abe221b6
#
_cell.length_a   1.000
_cell.length_b   1.000
_cell.length_c   1.000
_cell.angle_alpha   90.00
_cell.angle_beta   90.00
_cell.angle_gamma   90.00
#
_symmetry.space_group_name_H-M   'P 1'
#
loop_
_entity.id
_entity.type
_entity.pdbx_description
1 polymer ?
#
loop_
_entity_poly.entity_id
_entity_poly.type
_entity_poly.pdbx_seq_one_letter_code
_entity_poly.pdbx_strand_id
1 'polypeptide(L)'
;MYELIIQSKKVSSDNFTVLVLKGEIDNTNVLGFIQKFNDFLLNFNDSNLVLDLQYFEYCNSQFLGFMIDVSTRLSKLDKAFYVTNLQPQIYDSFDNMNLFQILRYEESLDTLIQGLI
;
A
#
# COMPACT_ATOMS: atom_id res chain seq x y z
N MET A 1 10.37 8.44 11.40
CA MET A 1 10.59 6.99 11.64
C MET A 1 9.38 6.19 11.21
N TYR A 2 9.60 5.02 10.66
CA TYR A 2 8.49 4.17 10.21
C TYR A 2 8.76 2.72 10.60
N GLU A 3 7.68 1.92 10.58
CA GLU A 3 7.75 0.48 10.76
C GLU A 3 6.89 -0.19 9.68
N LEU A 4 7.42 -1.22 9.02
CA LEU A 4 6.71 -1.98 7.99
C LEU A 4 6.57 -3.43 8.47
N ILE A 5 5.32 -3.88 8.66
CA ILE A 5 4.99 -5.22 9.15
C ILE A 5 4.34 -6.00 8.02
N ILE A 6 4.84 -7.21 7.77
CA ILE A 6 4.34 -8.06 6.69
C ILE A 6 3.45 -9.15 7.31
N GLN A 7 2.22 -9.27 6.78
CA GLN A 7 1.26 -10.28 7.19
C GLN A 7 0.71 -10.99 5.97
N SER A 8 0.53 -12.30 6.05
CA SER A 8 -0.08 -13.07 4.97
C SER A 8 -1.46 -13.52 5.39
N LYS A 9 -2.45 -13.35 4.50
CA LYS A 9 -3.82 -13.80 4.71
C LYS A 9 -4.30 -14.56 3.50
N LYS A 10 -5.12 -15.59 3.76
CA LYS A 10 -5.80 -16.32 2.71
C LYS A 10 -7.30 -16.14 2.86
N VAL A 11 -7.96 -15.68 1.79
CA VAL A 11 -9.40 -15.45 1.77
C VAL A 11 -9.95 -16.21 0.59
N SER A 12 -10.78 -17.23 0.85
CA SER A 12 -11.32 -18.10 -0.19
C SER A 12 -10.17 -18.75 -0.98
N SER A 13 -10.16 -18.62 -2.31
CA SER A 13 -9.06 -19.13 -3.14
C SER A 13 -7.95 -18.09 -3.36
N ASP A 14 -8.14 -16.86 -2.89
CA ASP A 14 -7.19 -15.78 -3.13
C ASP A 14 -6.24 -15.61 -1.95
N ASN A 15 -4.99 -15.33 -2.28
CA ASN A 15 -3.96 -15.04 -1.30
C ASN A 15 -3.72 -13.53 -1.25
N PHE A 16 -3.59 -13.02 -0.04
CA PHE A 16 -3.32 -11.61 0.25
C PHE A 16 -2.07 -11.48 1.07
N THR A 17 -1.20 -10.59 0.68
CA THR A 17 -0.16 -10.08 1.57
C THR A 17 -0.59 -8.70 2.04
N VAL A 18 -0.63 -8.51 3.35
CA VAL A 18 -0.96 -7.23 3.96
C VAL A 18 0.31 -6.64 4.54
N LEU A 19 0.65 -5.44 4.11
CA LEU A 19 1.72 -4.65 4.69
C LEU A 19 1.09 -3.57 5.57
N VAL A 20 1.47 -3.55 6.84
CA VAL A 20 1.05 -2.49 7.77
C VAL A 20 2.21 -1.51 7.88
N LEU A 21 1.99 -0.29 7.43
CA LEU A 21 2.98 0.79 7.51
C LEU A 21 2.57 1.76 8.61
N LYS A 22 3.46 1.97 9.57
CA LYS A 22 3.25 2.87 10.70
C LYS A 22 4.25 4.00 10.66
N GLY A 23 3.85 5.17 11.16
CA GLY A 23 4.74 6.28 11.38
C GLY A 23 4.75 7.27 10.23
N GLU A 24 5.92 7.69 9.80
CA GLU A 24 6.10 8.81 8.88
C GLU A 24 7.16 8.50 7.84
N ILE A 25 6.90 8.89 6.60
CA ILE A 25 7.89 8.85 5.53
C ILE A 25 8.20 10.28 5.11
N ASP A 26 9.43 10.71 5.33
CA ASP A 26 9.89 12.05 5.03
C ASP A 26 11.19 12.02 4.18
N ASN A 27 11.79 13.16 3.99
CA ASN A 27 12.99 13.28 3.16
C ASN A 27 14.20 12.53 3.72
N THR A 28 14.18 12.19 5.02
CA THR A 28 15.32 11.52 5.67
C THR A 28 15.25 10.00 5.53
N ASN A 29 14.06 9.43 5.33
CA ASN A 29 13.91 7.97 5.32
C ASN A 29 13.24 7.40 4.06
N VAL A 30 12.77 8.24 3.14
CA VAL A 30 12.02 7.77 1.97
C VAL A 30 12.83 6.84 1.08
N LEU A 31 14.12 7.11 0.87
CA LEU A 31 14.95 6.26 0.01
C LEU A 31 15.17 4.89 0.61
N GLY A 32 15.39 4.82 1.93
CA GLY A 32 15.52 3.55 2.63
C GLY A 32 14.21 2.75 2.60
N PHE A 33 13.09 3.42 2.74
CA PHE A 33 11.77 2.79 2.62
C PHE A 33 11.57 2.20 1.22
N ILE A 34 11.86 2.98 0.17
CA ILE A 34 11.72 2.52 -1.22
C ILE A 34 12.56 1.28 -1.47
N GLN A 35 13.81 1.28 -0.99
CA GLN A 35 14.68 0.12 -1.15
C GLN A 35 14.11 -1.11 -0.44
N LYS A 36 13.65 -0.96 0.79
CA LYS A 36 13.06 -2.04 1.56
C LYS A 36 11.81 -2.59 0.89
N PHE A 37 10.96 -1.73 0.36
CA PHE A 37 9.74 -2.14 -0.34
C PHE A 37 10.09 -2.86 -1.64
N ASN A 38 11.05 -2.36 -2.39
CA ASN A 38 11.52 -3.03 -3.62
C ASN A 38 12.07 -4.42 -3.32
N ASP A 39 12.85 -4.58 -2.25
CA ASP A 39 13.35 -5.88 -1.83
C ASP A 39 12.20 -6.84 -1.51
N PHE A 40 11.16 -6.35 -0.83
CA PHE A 40 9.96 -7.13 -0.58
C PHE A 40 9.30 -7.58 -1.89
N LEU A 41 9.17 -6.70 -2.87
CA LEU A 41 8.51 -7.01 -4.15
C LEU A 41 9.24 -8.08 -4.95
N LEU A 42 10.55 -8.24 -4.78
CA LEU A 42 11.32 -9.27 -5.49
C LEU A 42 10.81 -10.68 -5.18
N ASN A 43 10.28 -10.90 -3.99
CA ASN A 43 9.81 -12.21 -3.53
C ASN A 43 8.29 -12.26 -3.37
N PHE A 44 7.58 -11.26 -3.83
CA PHE A 44 6.13 -11.19 -3.70
C PHE A 44 5.47 -12.05 -4.79
N ASN A 45 4.74 -13.08 -4.37
CA ASN A 45 4.09 -14.03 -5.28
C ASN A 45 2.57 -14.07 -5.18
N ASP A 46 1.97 -13.41 -4.20
CA ASP A 46 0.52 -13.41 -4.07
C ASP A 46 -0.14 -12.58 -5.18
N SER A 47 -1.43 -12.78 -5.38
CA SER A 47 -2.20 -12.04 -6.39
C SER A 47 -2.62 -10.67 -5.91
N ASN A 48 -2.64 -10.45 -4.62
CA ASN A 48 -3.15 -9.22 -4.02
C ASN A 48 -2.18 -8.68 -2.98
N LEU A 49 -1.85 -7.41 -3.11
CA LEU A 49 -1.05 -6.68 -2.12
C LEU A 49 -1.92 -5.58 -1.51
N VAL A 50 -1.99 -5.56 -0.20
CA VAL A 50 -2.73 -4.55 0.55
C VAL A 50 -1.74 -3.76 1.41
N LEU A 51 -1.79 -2.45 1.30
CA LEU A 51 -1.04 -1.55 2.17
C LEU A 51 -2.03 -0.90 3.14
N ASP A 52 -1.93 -1.31 4.41
CA ASP A 52 -2.78 -0.79 5.49
C ASP A 52 -2.08 0.40 6.11
N LEU A 53 -2.71 1.57 6.02
CA LEU A 53 -2.15 2.84 6.45
C LEU A 53 -2.84 3.42 7.68
N GLN A 54 -3.51 2.58 8.47
CA GLN A 54 -4.24 3.02 9.67
C GLN A 54 -3.37 3.83 10.65
N TYR A 55 -2.10 3.47 10.77
CA TYR A 55 -1.17 4.10 11.70
C TYR A 55 -0.10 4.93 10.99
N PHE A 56 -0.36 5.28 9.73
CA PHE A 56 0.55 6.09 8.92
C PHE A 56 0.12 7.54 8.98
N GLU A 57 1.00 8.41 9.45
CA GLU A 57 0.65 9.77 9.86
C GLU A 57 1.10 10.85 8.90
N TYR A 58 2.17 10.60 8.12
CA TYR A 58 2.74 11.61 7.23
C TYR A 58 3.48 10.97 6.08
N CYS A 59 3.33 11.56 4.89
CA CYS A 59 4.13 11.18 3.73
C CYS A 59 4.54 12.42 2.92
N ASN A 60 5.64 12.28 2.18
CA ASN A 60 6.07 13.29 1.24
C ASN A 60 5.67 12.91 -0.19
N SER A 61 5.97 13.80 -1.15
CA SER A 61 5.61 13.57 -2.56
C SER A 61 6.37 12.39 -3.19
N GLN A 62 7.57 12.10 -2.73
CA GLN A 62 8.31 10.92 -3.23
C GLN A 62 7.62 9.62 -2.86
N PHE A 63 7.04 9.54 -1.65
CA PHE A 63 6.23 8.38 -1.26
C PHE A 63 5.04 8.21 -2.21
N LEU A 64 4.33 9.29 -2.50
CA LEU A 64 3.17 9.24 -3.38
C LEU A 64 3.56 8.81 -4.80
N GLY A 65 4.66 9.34 -5.32
CA GLY A 65 5.18 8.91 -6.61
C GLY A 65 5.56 7.43 -6.63
N PHE A 66 6.11 6.93 -5.54
CA PHE A 66 6.44 5.51 -5.41
C PHE A 66 5.17 4.64 -5.38
N MET A 67 4.08 5.11 -4.77
CA MET A 67 2.81 4.38 -4.80
C MET A 67 2.29 4.21 -6.24
N ILE A 68 2.44 5.24 -7.07
CA ILE A 68 2.10 5.15 -8.49
C ILE A 68 2.97 4.09 -9.18
N ASP A 69 4.26 4.09 -8.91
CA ASP A 69 5.19 3.12 -9.48
C ASP A 69 4.83 1.69 -9.10
N VAL A 70 4.56 1.44 -7.81
CA VAL A 70 4.17 0.11 -7.32
C VAL A 70 2.89 -0.35 -7.99
N SER A 71 1.88 0.51 -8.07
CA SER A 71 0.61 0.19 -8.72
C SER A 71 0.81 -0.19 -10.18
N THR A 72 1.62 0.57 -10.90
CA THR A 72 1.90 0.30 -12.32
C THR A 72 2.61 -1.04 -12.50
N ARG A 73 3.63 -1.30 -11.68
CA ARG A 73 4.41 -2.55 -11.76
C ARG A 73 3.54 -3.77 -11.47
N LEU A 74 2.69 -3.71 -10.44
CA LEU A 74 1.82 -4.82 -10.09
C LEU A 74 0.73 -5.03 -11.14
N SER A 75 0.19 -3.96 -11.70
CA SER A 75 -0.80 -4.06 -12.78
C SER A 75 -0.23 -4.78 -14.01
N LYS A 76 1.02 -4.55 -14.36
CA LYS A 76 1.68 -5.24 -15.48
C LYS A 76 1.85 -6.74 -15.23
N LEU A 77 1.82 -7.16 -13.98
CA LEU A 77 1.90 -8.56 -13.58
C LEU A 77 0.51 -9.17 -13.31
N ASP A 78 -0.56 -8.46 -13.65
CA ASP A 78 -1.95 -8.84 -13.37
C ASP A 78 -2.22 -9.05 -11.88
N LYS A 79 -1.56 -8.27 -11.04
CA LYS A 79 -1.73 -8.29 -9.59
C LYS A 79 -2.47 -7.04 -9.14
N ALA A 80 -3.26 -7.18 -8.08
CA ALA A 80 -4.02 -6.07 -7.53
C ALA A 80 -3.27 -5.42 -6.37
N PHE A 81 -3.30 -4.08 -6.33
CA PHE A 81 -2.72 -3.29 -5.25
C PHE A 81 -3.80 -2.41 -4.63
N TYR A 82 -3.97 -2.57 -3.32
CA TYR A 82 -4.99 -1.85 -2.55
C TYR A 82 -4.32 -1.03 -1.44
N VAL A 83 -4.90 0.12 -1.12
CA VAL A 83 -4.59 0.85 0.12
C VAL A 83 -5.85 0.91 0.98
N THR A 84 -5.69 0.80 2.28
CA THR A 84 -6.82 0.77 3.23
C THR A 84 -6.53 1.65 4.45
N ASN A 85 -7.60 2.07 5.12
CA ASN A 85 -7.54 2.76 6.41
C ASN A 85 -6.74 4.06 6.37
N LEU A 86 -6.95 4.89 5.35
CA LEU A 86 -6.23 6.15 5.24
C LEU A 86 -6.70 7.14 6.29
N GLN A 87 -5.76 7.71 7.04
CA GLN A 87 -6.08 8.85 7.89
C GLN A 87 -6.44 10.06 7.02
N PRO A 88 -7.24 11.02 7.55
CA PRO A 88 -7.74 12.12 6.73
C PRO A 88 -6.66 12.90 5.97
N GLN A 89 -5.53 13.21 6.63
CA GLN A 89 -4.46 13.96 5.98
C GLN A 89 -3.78 13.14 4.88
N ILE A 90 -3.69 11.82 5.03
CA ILE A 90 -3.13 10.95 4.00
C ILE A 90 -4.11 10.81 2.84
N TYR A 91 -5.40 10.66 3.16
CA TYR A 91 -6.46 10.63 2.15
C TYR A 91 -6.40 11.88 1.27
N ASP A 92 -6.28 13.06 1.89
CA ASP A 92 -6.20 14.32 1.16
C ASP A 92 -4.98 14.37 0.24
N SER A 93 -3.84 13.86 0.70
CA SER A 93 -2.63 13.80 -0.13
C SER A 93 -2.81 12.90 -1.34
N PHE A 94 -3.43 11.74 -1.16
CA PHE A 94 -3.72 10.81 -2.26
C PHE A 94 -4.71 11.43 -3.25
N ASP A 95 -5.74 12.08 -2.74
CA ASP A 95 -6.77 12.71 -3.57
C ASP A 95 -6.20 13.86 -4.39
N ASN A 96 -5.37 14.70 -3.77
CA ASN A 96 -4.73 15.83 -4.45
C ASN A 96 -3.81 15.39 -5.60
N MET A 97 -3.24 14.20 -5.51
CA MET A 97 -2.38 13.63 -6.55
C MET A 97 -3.14 12.73 -7.52
N ASN A 98 -4.46 12.65 -7.40
CA ASN A 98 -5.33 11.79 -8.21
C ASN A 98 -4.95 10.30 -8.15
N LEU A 99 -4.40 9.85 -7.01
CA LEU A 99 -3.95 8.48 -6.85
C LEU A 99 -5.10 7.48 -6.84
N PHE A 100 -6.30 7.88 -6.44
CA PHE A 100 -7.46 6.99 -6.42
C PHE A 100 -7.94 6.60 -7.82
N GLN A 101 -7.46 7.26 -8.87
CA GLN A 101 -7.72 6.86 -10.25
C GLN A 101 -6.73 5.80 -10.74
N ILE A 102 -5.63 5.58 -10.01
CA ILE A 102 -4.54 4.70 -10.41
C ILE A 102 -4.50 3.44 -9.55
N LEU A 103 -4.68 3.58 -8.23
CA LEU A 103 -4.66 2.46 -7.29
C LEU A 103 -6.03 2.29 -6.65
N ARG A 104 -6.26 1.09 -6.07
CA ARG A 104 -7.55 0.75 -5.48
C ARG A 104 -7.56 1.13 -4.01
N TYR A 105 -8.62 1.79 -3.59
CA TYR A 105 -8.82 2.22 -2.21
C TYR A 105 -10.06 1.54 -1.61
N GLU A 106 -9.91 1.02 -0.40
CA GLU A 106 -11.00 0.53 0.43
C GLU A 106 -10.90 1.16 1.81
N GLU A 107 -12.04 1.47 2.44
CA GLU A 107 -12.04 2.13 3.74
C GLU A 107 -11.35 1.31 4.82
N SER A 108 -11.50 -0.02 4.77
CA SER A 108 -10.90 -0.92 5.74
C SER A 108 -10.53 -2.23 5.08
N LEU A 109 -9.66 -2.99 5.77
CA LEU A 109 -9.30 -4.33 5.33
C LEU A 109 -10.52 -5.26 5.36
N ASP A 110 -11.40 -5.11 6.37
CA ASP A 110 -12.61 -5.94 6.48
C ASP A 110 -13.56 -5.69 5.31
N THR A 111 -13.75 -4.43 4.90
CA THR A 111 -14.56 -4.08 3.75
C THR A 111 -14.00 -4.70 2.48
N LEU A 112 -12.69 -4.65 2.30
CA LEU A 112 -12.01 -5.25 1.16
C LEU A 112 -12.24 -6.76 1.12
N ILE A 113 -12.03 -7.44 2.23
CA ILE A 113 -12.18 -8.91 2.32
C ILE A 113 -13.62 -9.32 2.03
N GLN A 114 -14.60 -8.61 2.58
CA GLN A 114 -16.01 -8.92 2.37
C GLN A 114 -16.42 -8.75 0.90
N GLY A 115 -15.87 -7.77 0.21
CA GLY A 115 -16.15 -7.55 -1.20
C GLY A 115 -15.61 -8.65 -2.12
N LEU A 116 -14.70 -9.50 -1.62
CA LEU A 116 -14.06 -10.55 -2.40
C LEU A 116 -14.63 -11.94 -2.11
N ILE A 117 -15.48 -12.06 -1.11
CA ILE A 117 -16.18 -13.33 -0.79
C ILE A 117 -17.46 -13.47 -1.66
#